data_4387439ec079e7d006e97e2834ebfb63
#
_entry.id   4387439ec079e7d006e97e2834ebfb63
#
_cell.length_a   1.000
_cell.length_b   1.000
_cell.length_c   1.000
_cell.angle_alpha   90.00
_cell.angle_beta   90.00
_cell.angle_gamma   90.00
#
_symmetry.space_group_name_H-M   'P 1'
#
loop_
_entity.id
_entity.type
_entity.pdbx_description
1 polymer ?
#
loop_
_entity_poly.entity_id
_entity_poly.type
_entity_poly.pdbx_seq_one_letter_code
_entity_poly.pdbx_strand_id
1 'polypeptide(L)'
;MTEEKKAALAAIEARKDQICDVADRIWEYAELSLQEVKSAALYCKVLEQEGFHVEKGISGIDTAFSASFGSGRPVIGILAEYDALSGLSQTAGCTEEKPLVEGGSGHGCGHNILGAGAMAAAFGVKAYLEQNKIEGTVILYGCPGEEGGASKAFMARDGVWKDLDAALTWHPEDVNEVATGSSNACIQTQYKFHGIASHASGAPEKGRSALDAVELMNTGVQYLREHMSDKARIHYAITDAGGCSPNVVQAKASVLYMVRSNHVAEAIELQKRVDKIAQGAALMTETTFEKKFIDGLSDTISNFALERVLYKNYEELGVPSYTEEENAFADALAKTYLGNDRVPGVA
;
A
#
# COMPACT_ATOMS: atom_id res chain seq x y z
N MET A 1 25.33 18.61 12.28
CA MET A 1 25.04 17.24 12.77
C MET A 1 25.74 17.01 14.09
N THR A 2 25.04 16.57 15.15
CA THR A 2 25.61 16.26 16.46
C THR A 2 26.42 14.94 16.44
N GLU A 3 27.26 14.71 17.45
CA GLU A 3 28.06 13.46 17.53
C GLU A 3 27.16 12.23 17.72
N GLU A 4 26.06 12.37 18.45
CA GLU A 4 25.07 11.30 18.64
C GLU A 4 24.40 10.91 17.32
N LYS A 5 24.05 11.87 16.47
CA LYS A 5 23.50 11.61 15.13
C LYS A 5 24.52 10.89 14.24
N LYS A 6 25.80 11.33 14.29
CA LYS A 6 26.87 10.67 13.53
C LYS A 6 27.08 9.23 13.97
N ALA A 7 27.02 8.99 15.29
CA ALA A 7 27.16 7.64 15.85
C ALA A 7 26.00 6.72 15.44
N ALA A 8 24.77 7.23 15.43
CA ALA A 8 23.60 6.48 14.92
C ALA A 8 23.73 6.14 13.43
N LEU A 9 24.16 7.09 12.61
CA LEU A 9 24.41 6.85 11.18
C LEU A 9 25.54 5.84 10.95
N ALA A 10 26.63 5.92 11.73
CA ALA A 10 27.71 4.94 11.67
C ALA A 10 27.26 3.53 12.05
N ALA A 11 26.31 3.40 12.99
CA ALA A 11 25.73 2.10 13.35
C ALA A 11 24.87 1.50 12.22
N ILE A 12 24.20 2.33 11.43
CA ILE A 12 23.49 1.92 10.21
C ILE A 12 24.49 1.48 9.15
N GLU A 13 25.50 2.31 8.87
CA GLU A 13 26.51 2.00 7.85
C GLU A 13 27.27 0.70 8.15
N ALA A 14 27.55 0.42 9.41
CA ALA A 14 28.17 -0.83 9.83
C ALA A 14 27.31 -2.08 9.53
N ARG A 15 26.02 -1.91 9.22
CA ARG A 15 25.07 -2.99 8.88
C ARG A 15 24.61 -2.92 7.41
N LYS A 16 25.25 -2.10 6.61
CA LYS A 16 24.87 -1.84 5.22
C LYS A 16 24.64 -3.13 4.44
N ASP A 17 25.61 -4.05 4.46
CA ASP A 17 25.52 -5.31 3.71
C ASP A 17 24.32 -6.16 4.14
N GLN A 18 24.04 -6.21 5.46
CA GLN A 18 22.87 -6.92 6.00
C GLN A 18 21.56 -6.26 5.55
N ILE A 19 21.50 -4.92 5.56
CA ILE A 19 20.30 -4.16 5.16
C ILE A 19 20.04 -4.35 3.66
N CYS A 20 21.08 -4.28 2.84
CA CYS A 20 20.98 -4.52 1.40
C CYS A 20 20.56 -5.98 1.10
N ASP A 21 21.15 -6.98 1.78
CA ASP A 21 20.76 -8.40 1.63
C ASP A 21 19.27 -8.61 1.94
N VAL A 22 18.75 -7.94 2.96
CA VAL A 22 17.31 -8.01 3.26
C VAL A 22 16.47 -7.42 2.13
N ALA A 23 16.82 -6.23 1.63
CA ALA A 23 16.11 -5.60 0.52
C ALA A 23 16.12 -6.46 -0.75
N ASP A 24 17.28 -7.02 -1.10
CA ASP A 24 17.47 -7.84 -2.30
C ASP A 24 16.68 -9.15 -2.21
N ARG A 25 16.69 -9.81 -1.05
CA ARG A 25 15.93 -11.04 -0.82
C ARG A 25 14.41 -10.81 -0.86
N ILE A 26 13.93 -9.67 -0.34
CA ILE A 26 12.50 -9.32 -0.44
C ILE A 26 12.14 -9.03 -1.89
N TRP A 27 13.01 -8.36 -2.65
CA TRP A 27 12.87 -8.21 -4.10
C TRP A 27 12.70 -9.56 -4.80
N GLU A 28 13.53 -10.55 -4.46
CA GLU A 28 13.46 -11.89 -5.04
C GLU A 28 12.19 -12.66 -4.64
N TYR A 29 11.70 -12.45 -3.40
CA TYR A 29 10.47 -13.13 -2.95
C TYR A 29 9.24 -12.60 -3.67
N ALA A 30 9.17 -11.31 -3.92
CA ALA A 30 8.09 -10.62 -4.63
C ALA A 30 6.69 -11.11 -4.23
N GLU A 31 6.44 -11.23 -2.93
CA GLU A 31 5.19 -11.77 -2.38
C GLU A 31 4.09 -10.71 -2.42
N LEU A 32 2.89 -11.12 -2.83
CA LEU A 32 1.73 -10.23 -2.93
C LEU A 32 1.16 -9.90 -1.55
N SER A 33 0.34 -8.84 -1.51
CA SER A 33 -0.36 -8.33 -0.33
C SER A 33 -0.99 -9.43 0.52
N LEU A 34 -0.69 -9.43 1.82
CA LEU A 34 -1.11 -10.38 2.84
C LEU A 34 -0.61 -11.84 2.62
N GLN A 35 0.34 -12.04 1.72
CA GLN A 35 0.98 -13.31 1.41
C GLN A 35 2.49 -13.26 1.63
N GLU A 36 3.01 -12.22 2.30
CA GLU A 36 4.43 -11.90 2.48
C GLU A 36 5.08 -12.76 3.58
N VAL A 37 4.88 -14.08 3.51
CA VAL A 37 5.30 -15.03 4.56
C VAL A 37 6.81 -15.08 4.72
N LYS A 38 7.56 -15.13 3.60
CA LYS A 38 9.03 -15.19 3.63
C LYS A 38 9.62 -13.84 4.03
N SER A 39 9.06 -12.75 3.53
CA SER A 39 9.49 -11.39 3.82
C SER A 39 9.32 -11.06 5.30
N ALA A 40 8.14 -11.31 5.87
CA ALA A 40 7.87 -11.13 7.30
C ALA A 40 8.79 -12.01 8.16
N ALA A 41 8.98 -13.29 7.78
CA ALA A 41 9.85 -14.20 8.51
C ALA A 41 11.33 -13.74 8.48
N LEU A 42 11.79 -13.18 7.36
CA LEU A 42 13.14 -12.63 7.22
C LEU A 42 13.34 -11.43 8.16
N TYR A 43 12.41 -10.46 8.15
CA TYR A 43 12.47 -9.32 9.08
C TYR A 43 12.48 -9.77 10.53
N CYS A 44 11.55 -10.63 10.92
CA CYS A 44 11.47 -11.13 12.29
C CYS A 44 12.79 -11.78 12.71
N LYS A 45 13.37 -12.63 11.87
CA LYS A 45 14.65 -13.30 12.15
C LYS A 45 15.79 -12.31 12.36
N VAL A 46 15.92 -11.33 11.46
CA VAL A 46 17.00 -10.31 11.53
C VAL A 46 16.83 -9.45 12.77
N LEU A 47 15.61 -9.02 13.09
CA LEU A 47 15.33 -8.18 14.24
C LEU A 47 15.56 -8.94 15.57
N GLU A 48 15.17 -10.22 15.66
CA GLU A 48 15.48 -11.08 16.81
C GLU A 48 16.99 -11.22 17.02
N GLN A 49 17.76 -11.42 15.95
CA GLN A 49 19.23 -11.48 15.99
C GLN A 49 19.88 -10.17 16.44
N GLU A 50 19.28 -9.03 16.09
CA GLU A 50 19.71 -7.70 16.52
C GLU A 50 19.20 -7.35 17.94
N GLY A 51 18.52 -8.26 18.61
CA GLY A 51 18.09 -8.09 20.02
C GLY A 51 16.78 -7.32 20.20
N PHE A 52 15.95 -7.20 19.17
CA PHE A 52 14.58 -6.70 19.32
C PHE A 52 13.67 -7.81 19.87
N HIS A 53 12.68 -7.41 20.65
CA HIS A 53 11.57 -8.27 21.04
C HIS A 53 10.52 -8.27 19.94
N VAL A 54 10.25 -9.44 19.33
CA VAL A 54 9.36 -9.57 18.17
C VAL A 54 8.06 -10.23 18.54
N GLU A 55 6.94 -9.59 18.19
CA GLU A 55 5.59 -10.15 18.27
C GLU A 55 5.02 -10.29 16.84
N LYS A 56 4.42 -11.46 16.54
CA LYS A 56 3.92 -11.83 15.21
C LYS A 56 2.40 -11.92 15.21
N GLY A 57 1.76 -11.76 14.04
CA GLY A 57 0.32 -11.91 13.87
C GLY A 57 -0.50 -10.77 14.46
N ILE A 58 0.04 -9.54 14.45
CA ILE A 58 -0.64 -8.36 14.99
C ILE A 58 -1.95 -8.11 14.25
N SER A 59 -3.00 -7.75 15.00
CA SER A 59 -4.36 -7.53 14.49
C SER A 59 -4.94 -8.75 13.76
N GLY A 60 -4.44 -9.97 14.05
CA GLY A 60 -4.88 -11.18 13.39
C GLY A 60 -4.42 -11.30 11.94
N ILE A 61 -3.40 -10.55 11.54
CA ILE A 61 -2.78 -10.59 10.21
C ILE A 61 -1.48 -11.39 10.32
N ASP A 62 -1.44 -12.58 9.75
CA ASP A 62 -0.34 -13.55 9.94
C ASP A 62 1.04 -13.00 9.57
N THR A 63 1.11 -12.13 8.57
CA THR A 63 2.35 -11.53 8.10
C THR A 63 2.70 -10.20 8.77
N ALA A 64 1.82 -9.64 9.62
CA ALA A 64 2.11 -8.44 10.40
C ALA A 64 2.92 -8.77 11.67
N PHE A 65 3.83 -7.87 12.03
CA PHE A 65 4.64 -8.01 13.25
C PHE A 65 4.95 -6.66 13.89
N SER A 66 5.39 -6.67 15.15
CA SER A 66 6.11 -5.57 15.76
C SER A 66 7.44 -6.06 16.33
N ALA A 67 8.44 -5.19 16.34
CA ALA A 67 9.74 -5.45 16.91
C ALA A 67 10.15 -4.25 17.77
N SER A 68 10.20 -4.42 19.07
CA SER A 68 10.47 -3.36 20.03
C SER A 68 11.85 -3.46 20.64
N PHE A 69 12.47 -2.30 20.92
CA PHE A 69 13.72 -2.19 21.64
C PHE A 69 13.70 -0.99 22.58
N GLY A 70 14.32 -1.14 23.76
CA GLY A 70 14.36 -0.12 24.79
C GLY A 70 13.17 -0.20 25.75
N SER A 71 13.05 0.81 26.61
CA SER A 71 11.96 0.94 27.58
C SER A 71 11.74 2.38 27.97
N GLY A 72 10.53 2.71 28.42
CA GLY A 72 10.16 4.08 28.77
C GLY A 72 9.72 4.91 27.56
N ARG A 73 9.63 6.22 27.79
CA ARG A 73 9.17 7.19 26.77
C ARG A 73 10.32 8.11 26.34
N PRO A 74 10.26 8.66 25.12
CA PRO A 74 9.17 8.53 24.14
C PRO A 74 9.10 7.14 23.49
N VAL A 75 7.92 6.75 23.00
CA VAL A 75 7.67 5.55 22.19
C VAL A 75 7.52 5.96 20.73
N ILE A 76 8.48 5.58 19.90
CA ILE A 76 8.52 5.96 18.49
C ILE A 76 8.26 4.74 17.62
N GLY A 77 7.21 4.81 16.79
CA GLY A 77 6.90 3.81 15.78
C GLY A 77 7.60 4.13 14.46
N ILE A 78 8.11 3.09 13.79
CA ILE A 78 8.61 3.15 12.41
C ILE A 78 7.84 2.11 11.62
N LEU A 79 7.29 2.50 10.46
CA LEU A 79 6.42 1.62 9.68
C LEU A 79 7.19 1.07 8.48
N ALA A 80 7.10 -0.23 8.27
CA ALA A 80 7.74 -0.96 7.18
C ALA A 80 6.69 -1.64 6.30
N GLU A 81 6.81 -1.50 4.99
CA GLU A 81 6.03 -2.19 3.97
C GLU A 81 6.93 -3.15 3.21
N TYR A 82 6.38 -4.23 2.64
CA TYR A 82 7.18 -5.28 1.96
C TYR A 82 6.38 -6.14 0.98
N ASP A 83 5.16 -5.72 0.59
CA ASP A 83 4.38 -6.40 -0.44
C ASP A 83 4.77 -5.95 -1.85
N ALA A 84 4.58 -6.85 -2.82
CA ALA A 84 4.83 -6.65 -4.23
C ALA A 84 3.52 -6.50 -5.02
N LEU A 85 3.64 -6.03 -6.25
CA LEU A 85 2.55 -5.84 -7.20
C LEU A 85 2.48 -6.99 -8.21
N SER A 86 1.26 -7.38 -8.56
CA SER A 86 0.99 -8.41 -9.58
C SER A 86 1.38 -7.92 -10.97
N GLY A 87 1.98 -8.80 -11.78
CA GLY A 87 2.30 -8.53 -13.19
C GLY A 87 3.55 -7.66 -13.40
N LEU A 88 4.30 -7.34 -12.34
CA LEU A 88 5.48 -6.46 -12.40
C LEU A 88 6.81 -7.18 -12.19
N SER A 89 6.86 -8.49 -12.48
CA SER A 89 8.11 -9.24 -12.46
C SER A 89 9.14 -8.59 -13.39
N GLN A 90 10.34 -8.33 -12.88
CA GLN A 90 11.38 -7.62 -13.63
C GLN A 90 12.77 -8.13 -13.29
N THR A 91 13.65 -8.17 -14.27
CA THR A 91 15.07 -8.44 -14.08
C THR A 91 15.73 -7.20 -13.45
N ALA A 92 16.40 -7.39 -12.31
CA ALA A 92 17.12 -6.30 -11.65
C ALA A 92 18.21 -5.69 -12.54
N GLY A 93 18.39 -4.37 -12.47
CA GLY A 93 19.39 -3.65 -13.25
C GLY A 93 19.12 -3.62 -14.77
N CYS A 94 17.90 -3.90 -15.22
CA CYS A 94 17.50 -3.84 -16.62
C CYS A 94 16.55 -2.67 -16.87
N THR A 95 16.83 -1.86 -17.88
CA THR A 95 16.01 -0.71 -18.28
C THR A 95 14.90 -1.08 -19.27
N GLU A 96 14.93 -2.29 -19.83
CA GLU A 96 13.91 -2.82 -20.72
C GLU A 96 12.91 -3.67 -19.92
N GLU A 97 11.67 -3.76 -20.37
CA GLU A 97 10.70 -4.72 -19.83
C GLU A 97 11.20 -6.15 -20.06
N LYS A 98 11.60 -6.80 -18.99
CA LYS A 98 12.21 -8.13 -19.02
C LYS A 98 11.79 -8.93 -17.78
N PRO A 99 10.59 -9.50 -17.76
CA PRO A 99 10.12 -10.26 -16.62
C PRO A 99 11.00 -11.49 -16.34
N LEU A 100 11.28 -11.76 -15.07
CA LEU A 100 11.88 -13.05 -14.65
C LEU A 100 10.88 -14.17 -14.76
N VAL A 101 9.60 -13.89 -14.47
CA VAL A 101 8.47 -14.81 -14.57
C VAL A 101 7.35 -14.10 -15.32
N GLU A 102 6.94 -14.61 -16.43
CA GLU A 102 5.84 -14.03 -17.23
C GLU A 102 4.56 -13.92 -16.40
N GLY A 103 3.99 -12.70 -16.31
CA GLY A 103 2.84 -12.41 -15.47
C GLY A 103 3.10 -12.49 -13.96
N GLY A 104 4.35 -12.72 -13.53
CA GLY A 104 4.75 -12.79 -12.13
C GLY A 104 4.71 -11.45 -11.41
N SER A 105 4.79 -11.48 -10.08
CA SER A 105 4.85 -10.30 -9.23
C SER A 105 6.24 -9.67 -9.18
N GLY A 106 6.29 -8.38 -8.80
CA GLY A 106 7.54 -7.64 -8.63
C GLY A 106 7.36 -6.36 -7.82
N HIS A 107 8.45 -5.84 -7.29
CA HIS A 107 8.47 -4.64 -6.44
C HIS A 107 8.49 -3.34 -7.27
N GLY A 108 7.38 -3.05 -7.96
CA GLY A 108 7.22 -1.81 -8.74
C GLY A 108 7.07 -0.56 -7.88
N CYS A 109 6.63 -0.70 -6.63
CA CYS A 109 6.47 0.41 -5.68
C CYS A 109 7.67 0.59 -4.73
N GLY A 110 8.65 -0.31 -4.77
CA GLY A 110 9.87 -0.21 -3.97
C GLY A 110 9.73 -0.58 -2.50
N HIS A 111 8.68 -1.32 -2.11
CA HIS A 111 8.45 -1.71 -0.71
C HIS A 111 9.58 -2.59 -0.13
N ASN A 112 10.33 -3.30 -0.98
CA ASN A 112 11.53 -4.04 -0.55
C ASN A 112 12.61 -3.12 0.05
N ILE A 113 12.83 -1.93 -0.53
CA ILE A 113 13.77 -0.95 0.03
C ILE A 113 13.13 -0.10 1.12
N LEU A 114 11.81 0.17 1.05
CA LEU A 114 11.07 0.88 2.09
C LEU A 114 11.21 0.16 3.43
N GLY A 115 10.88 -1.11 3.48
CA GLY A 115 10.97 -1.91 4.71
C GLY A 115 12.39 -2.06 5.23
N ALA A 116 13.37 -2.29 4.35
CA ALA A 116 14.78 -2.38 4.74
C ALA A 116 15.30 -1.04 5.30
N GLY A 117 14.92 0.10 4.70
CA GLY A 117 15.25 1.43 5.21
C GLY A 117 14.59 1.73 6.56
N ALA A 118 13.33 1.33 6.75
CA ALA A 118 12.64 1.42 8.04
C ALA A 118 13.36 0.59 9.13
N MET A 119 13.82 -0.62 8.79
CA MET A 119 14.63 -1.47 9.68
C MET A 119 15.97 -0.81 10.01
N ALA A 120 16.64 -0.22 9.03
CA ALA A 120 17.88 0.52 9.23
C ALA A 120 17.69 1.69 10.21
N ALA A 121 16.59 2.44 10.08
CA ALA A 121 16.24 3.51 11.01
C ALA A 121 16.06 2.98 12.45
N ALA A 122 15.39 1.83 12.62
CA ALA A 122 15.25 1.20 13.94
C ALA A 122 16.61 0.81 14.54
N PHE A 123 17.56 0.33 13.75
CA PHE A 123 18.94 0.05 14.19
C PHE A 123 19.67 1.32 14.63
N GLY A 124 19.49 2.41 13.90
CA GLY A 124 20.07 3.71 14.28
C GLY A 124 19.54 4.23 15.61
N VAL A 125 18.22 4.16 15.82
CA VAL A 125 17.59 4.55 17.09
C VAL A 125 18.02 3.63 18.23
N LYS A 126 18.08 2.31 18.02
CA LYS A 126 18.60 1.36 19.00
C LYS A 126 20.01 1.75 19.44
N ALA A 127 20.92 1.98 18.48
CA ALA A 127 22.29 2.37 18.77
C ALA A 127 22.35 3.69 19.56
N TYR A 128 21.49 4.66 19.21
CA TYR A 128 21.39 5.92 19.95
C TYR A 128 20.97 5.70 21.41
N LEU A 129 19.95 4.88 21.69
CA LEU A 129 19.48 4.58 23.04
C LEU A 129 20.57 3.88 23.88
N GLU A 130 21.24 2.87 23.30
CA GLU A 130 22.30 2.11 23.99
C GLU A 130 23.52 2.95 24.32
N GLN A 131 24.02 3.70 23.34
CA GLN A 131 25.24 4.53 23.51
C GLN A 131 25.05 5.65 24.53
N ASN A 132 23.89 6.27 24.54
CA ASN A 132 23.61 7.39 25.43
C ASN A 132 22.99 6.96 26.77
N LYS A 133 22.64 5.66 26.92
CA LYS A 133 22.02 5.09 28.11
C LYS A 133 20.80 5.88 28.58
N ILE A 134 19.94 6.22 27.65
CA ILE A 134 18.71 6.97 27.88
C ILE A 134 17.48 6.08 27.74
N GLU A 135 16.42 6.46 28.45
CA GLU A 135 15.12 5.83 28.30
C GLU A 135 14.48 6.23 26.95
N GLY A 136 13.69 5.32 26.42
CA GLY A 136 12.94 5.46 25.18
C GLY A 136 12.69 4.10 24.57
N THR A 137 11.68 4.02 23.71
CA THR A 137 11.31 2.79 23.02
C THR A 137 11.20 3.07 21.53
N VAL A 138 11.84 2.25 20.72
CA VAL A 138 11.60 2.19 19.27
C VAL A 138 10.85 0.91 18.94
N ILE A 139 9.83 1.01 18.09
CA ILE A 139 9.07 -0.14 17.61
C ILE A 139 9.03 -0.09 16.08
N LEU A 140 9.63 -1.08 15.43
CA LEU A 140 9.44 -1.31 14.00
C LEU A 140 8.17 -2.14 13.81
N TYR A 141 7.23 -1.63 13.04
CA TYR A 141 6.00 -2.34 12.67
C TYR A 141 6.11 -2.87 11.25
N GLY A 142 5.96 -4.16 11.07
CA GLY A 142 5.75 -4.77 9.78
C GLY A 142 4.28 -4.64 9.38
N CYS A 143 4.04 -3.85 8.34
CA CYS A 143 2.72 -3.49 7.84
C CYS A 143 2.52 -4.12 6.45
N PRO A 144 2.07 -5.39 6.36
CA PRO A 144 1.87 -6.08 5.09
C PRO A 144 0.68 -5.53 4.31
N GLY A 145 0.63 -5.81 3.01
CA GLY A 145 -0.55 -5.57 2.20
C GLY A 145 -0.93 -4.10 2.06
N GLU A 146 0.02 -3.23 1.79
CA GLU A 146 -0.28 -1.83 1.50
C GLU A 146 -1.09 -1.71 0.22
N GLU A 147 -0.67 -2.42 -0.84
CA GLU A 147 -1.22 -2.36 -2.20
C GLU A 147 -2.63 -2.97 -2.33
N GLY A 148 -3.01 -3.88 -1.45
CA GLY A 148 -4.28 -4.59 -1.61
C GLY A 148 -4.95 -5.10 -0.33
N GLY A 149 -4.42 -4.78 0.84
CA GLY A 149 -4.91 -5.30 2.11
C GLY A 149 -5.16 -4.25 3.18
N ALA A 150 -4.60 -3.03 3.01
CA ALA A 150 -4.74 -1.90 3.93
C ALA A 150 -4.50 -2.27 5.41
N SER A 151 -3.47 -3.10 5.70
CA SER A 151 -3.22 -3.60 7.06
C SER A 151 -3.10 -2.49 8.10
N LYS A 152 -2.47 -1.37 7.76
CA LYS A 152 -2.33 -0.22 8.67
C LYS A 152 -3.68 0.32 9.16
N ALA A 153 -4.71 0.31 8.33
CA ALA A 153 -6.05 0.73 8.72
C ALA A 153 -6.67 -0.26 9.73
N PHE A 154 -6.48 -1.57 9.53
CA PHE A 154 -6.94 -2.58 10.49
C PHE A 154 -6.15 -2.53 11.80
N MET A 155 -4.83 -2.32 11.75
CA MET A 155 -3.99 -2.11 12.92
C MET A 155 -4.41 -0.86 13.71
N ALA A 156 -4.79 0.23 13.00
CA ALA A 156 -5.34 1.44 13.61
C ALA A 156 -6.68 1.17 14.30
N ARG A 157 -7.60 0.46 13.64
CA ARG A 157 -8.88 0.02 14.21
C ARG A 157 -8.69 -0.72 15.52
N ASP A 158 -7.68 -1.58 15.59
CA ASP A 158 -7.40 -2.43 16.75
C ASP A 158 -6.56 -1.72 17.82
N GLY A 159 -6.21 -0.44 17.58
CA GLY A 159 -5.54 0.43 18.55
C GLY A 159 -4.04 0.21 18.68
N VAL A 160 -3.39 -0.37 17.67
CA VAL A 160 -1.93 -0.63 17.67
C VAL A 160 -1.12 0.65 17.88
N TRP A 161 -1.60 1.77 17.35
CA TRP A 161 -0.89 3.06 17.38
C TRP A 161 -1.12 3.91 18.63
N LYS A 162 -2.08 3.54 19.50
CA LYS A 162 -2.58 4.40 20.59
C LYS A 162 -1.54 4.81 21.64
N ASP A 163 -0.51 3.99 21.83
CA ASP A 163 0.50 4.21 22.86
C ASP A 163 1.78 4.84 22.31
N LEU A 164 1.83 5.16 21.02
CA LEU A 164 2.94 5.87 20.39
C LEU A 164 2.91 7.36 20.69
N ASP A 165 4.08 7.96 20.94
CA ASP A 165 4.26 9.41 21.00
C ASP A 165 4.41 10.01 19.62
N ALA A 166 5.03 9.27 18.68
CA ALA A 166 5.11 9.62 17.26
C ALA A 166 5.30 8.35 16.42
N ALA A 167 4.90 8.42 15.15
CA ALA A 167 5.21 7.40 14.14
C ALA A 167 5.77 8.06 12.89
N LEU A 168 6.68 7.35 12.22
CA LEU A 168 7.35 7.80 11.01
C LEU A 168 7.28 6.69 9.96
N THR A 169 7.09 7.11 8.73
CA THR A 169 7.24 6.25 7.55
C THR A 169 7.97 7.02 6.47
N TRP A 170 8.43 6.34 5.44
CA TRP A 170 8.97 6.95 4.24
C TRP A 170 8.52 6.14 3.03
N HIS A 171 8.63 6.71 1.85
CA HIS A 171 8.35 6.01 0.61
C HIS A 171 9.42 6.36 -0.42
N PRO A 172 9.94 5.40 -1.21
CA PRO A 172 10.82 5.70 -2.32
C PRO A 172 10.07 6.48 -3.40
N GLU A 173 10.69 7.56 -3.87
CA GLU A 173 10.15 8.48 -4.87
C GLU A 173 11.28 8.95 -5.79
N ASP A 174 10.94 9.66 -6.86
CA ASP A 174 11.90 10.26 -7.79
C ASP A 174 12.49 11.59 -7.30
N VAL A 175 12.05 12.08 -6.15
CA VAL A 175 12.51 13.31 -5.50
C VAL A 175 12.85 13.08 -4.03
N ASN A 176 13.77 13.88 -3.50
CA ASN A 176 14.09 13.91 -2.08
C ASN A 176 13.28 15.01 -1.39
N GLU A 177 12.16 14.67 -0.78
CA GLU A 177 11.30 15.63 -0.11
C GLU A 177 10.77 15.13 1.24
N VAL A 178 10.18 16.03 2.00
CA VAL A 178 9.29 15.67 3.11
C VAL A 178 7.88 15.93 2.64
N ALA A 179 7.14 14.84 2.38
CA ALA A 179 5.77 14.92 1.93
C ALA A 179 4.89 15.66 2.95
N THR A 180 4.11 16.62 2.46
CA THR A 180 3.17 17.40 3.26
C THR A 180 1.83 17.49 2.53
N GLY A 181 0.77 17.87 3.24
CA GLY A 181 -0.57 17.97 2.68
C GLY A 181 -1.46 16.79 3.07
N SER A 182 -2.52 16.59 2.31
CA SER A 182 -3.52 15.56 2.58
C SER A 182 -3.65 14.60 1.39
N SER A 183 -3.91 13.35 1.67
CA SER A 183 -4.33 12.35 0.68
C SER A 183 -5.86 12.24 0.62
N ASN A 184 -6.40 11.63 -0.44
CA ASN A 184 -7.82 11.33 -0.48
C ASN A 184 -8.16 10.14 0.43
N ALA A 185 -9.28 10.28 1.17
CA ALA A 185 -9.94 9.14 1.75
C ALA A 185 -10.48 8.20 0.67
N CYS A 186 -10.50 6.90 0.90
CA CYS A 186 -11.10 5.94 -0.01
C CYS A 186 -11.88 4.85 0.74
N ILE A 187 -12.88 4.26 0.04
CA ILE A 187 -13.65 3.11 0.49
C ILE A 187 -13.73 2.13 -0.67
N GLN A 188 -13.32 0.90 -0.42
CA GLN A 188 -13.38 -0.18 -1.40
C GLN A 188 -14.45 -1.20 -1.03
N THR A 189 -15.34 -1.48 -1.97
CA THR A 189 -16.51 -2.32 -1.76
C THR A 189 -16.76 -3.22 -2.96
N GLN A 190 -16.92 -4.51 -2.71
CA GLN A 190 -17.34 -5.48 -3.72
C GLN A 190 -18.84 -5.70 -3.66
N TYR A 191 -19.47 -5.67 -4.83
CA TYR A 191 -20.87 -6.06 -5.02
C TYR A 191 -20.91 -7.35 -5.85
N LYS A 192 -21.59 -8.38 -5.32
CA LYS A 192 -21.79 -9.65 -5.99
C LYS A 192 -23.29 -9.83 -6.27
N PHE A 193 -23.67 -9.81 -7.53
CA PHE A 193 -25.05 -9.98 -7.95
C PHE A 193 -25.36 -11.45 -8.20
N HIS A 194 -26.60 -11.83 -7.86
CA HIS A 194 -27.14 -13.18 -8.01
C HIS A 194 -28.44 -13.12 -8.79
N GLY A 195 -28.46 -13.81 -9.92
CA GLY A 195 -29.60 -13.93 -10.81
C GLY A 195 -30.01 -15.39 -11.05
N ILE A 196 -30.57 -15.68 -12.20
CA ILE A 196 -31.06 -17.00 -12.61
C ILE A 196 -30.50 -17.32 -13.99
N ALA A 197 -29.79 -18.44 -14.11
CA ALA A 197 -29.28 -18.90 -15.40
C ALA A 197 -30.42 -19.40 -16.32
N SER A 198 -30.29 -19.12 -17.61
CA SER A 198 -31.14 -19.64 -18.64
C SER A 198 -30.43 -19.69 -19.98
N HIS A 199 -30.95 -20.43 -20.93
CA HIS A 199 -30.48 -20.40 -22.32
C HIS A 199 -30.98 -19.10 -22.97
N ALA A 200 -30.06 -18.20 -23.34
CA ALA A 200 -30.38 -16.84 -23.81
C ALA A 200 -31.25 -16.78 -25.08
N SER A 201 -31.32 -17.87 -25.88
CA SER A 201 -32.17 -17.98 -27.06
C SER A 201 -33.35 -18.92 -26.87
N GLY A 202 -33.18 -19.97 -26.05
CA GLY A 202 -34.22 -21.01 -25.91
C GLY A 202 -35.29 -20.70 -24.88
N ALA A 203 -34.95 -19.98 -23.82
CA ALA A 203 -35.86 -19.61 -22.73
C ALA A 203 -35.38 -18.37 -22.00
N PRO A 204 -35.09 -17.22 -22.66
CA PRO A 204 -34.55 -16.05 -22.03
C PRO A 204 -35.44 -15.47 -20.95
N GLU A 205 -36.76 -15.60 -21.07
CA GLU A 205 -37.75 -15.11 -20.10
C GLU A 205 -37.66 -15.77 -18.71
N LYS A 206 -36.98 -16.92 -18.62
CA LYS A 206 -36.71 -17.63 -17.34
C LYS A 206 -35.43 -17.17 -16.64
N GLY A 207 -34.60 -16.40 -17.34
CA GLY A 207 -33.35 -15.89 -16.82
C GLY A 207 -33.49 -14.58 -16.07
N ARG A 208 -32.53 -14.30 -15.18
CA ARG A 208 -32.31 -12.98 -14.55
C ARG A 208 -30.81 -12.75 -14.56
N SER A 209 -30.36 -11.76 -15.33
CA SER A 209 -28.93 -11.55 -15.56
C SER A 209 -28.30 -10.74 -14.42
N ALA A 210 -27.36 -11.35 -13.74
CA ALA A 210 -26.52 -10.67 -12.77
C ALA A 210 -25.53 -9.70 -13.45
N LEU A 211 -25.12 -10.00 -14.70
CA LEU A 211 -24.26 -9.11 -15.47
C LEU A 211 -24.99 -7.81 -15.86
N ASP A 212 -26.27 -7.91 -16.28
CA ASP A 212 -27.08 -6.73 -16.58
C ASP A 212 -27.23 -5.85 -15.34
N ALA A 213 -27.33 -6.44 -14.14
CA ALA A 213 -27.35 -5.68 -12.89
C ALA A 213 -26.04 -4.92 -12.66
N VAL A 214 -24.88 -5.53 -12.94
CA VAL A 214 -23.57 -4.88 -12.88
C VAL A 214 -23.49 -3.72 -13.88
N GLU A 215 -23.94 -3.93 -15.13
CA GLU A 215 -23.92 -2.89 -16.18
C GLU A 215 -24.85 -1.72 -15.82
N LEU A 216 -26.06 -1.99 -15.33
CA LEU A 216 -26.97 -0.95 -14.86
C LEU A 216 -26.43 -0.19 -13.67
N MET A 217 -25.78 -0.87 -12.73
CA MET A 217 -25.10 -0.20 -11.61
C MET A 217 -23.98 0.70 -12.13
N ASN A 218 -23.14 0.23 -13.02
CA ASN A 218 -22.03 0.99 -13.61
C ASN A 218 -22.57 2.20 -14.37
N THR A 219 -23.66 2.05 -15.13
CA THR A 219 -24.34 3.16 -15.85
C THR A 219 -24.95 4.16 -14.84
N GLY A 220 -25.62 3.70 -13.81
CA GLY A 220 -26.20 4.56 -12.79
C GLY A 220 -25.16 5.42 -12.06
N VAL A 221 -23.97 4.88 -11.82
CA VAL A 221 -22.86 5.62 -11.23
C VAL A 221 -22.37 6.74 -12.17
N GLN A 222 -22.43 6.59 -13.49
CA GLN A 222 -22.07 7.70 -14.41
C GLN A 222 -23.00 8.90 -14.22
N TYR A 223 -24.31 8.67 -14.02
CA TYR A 223 -25.24 9.77 -13.72
C TYR A 223 -25.01 10.39 -12.34
N LEU A 224 -24.54 9.61 -11.36
CA LEU A 224 -24.17 10.12 -10.05
C LEU A 224 -23.02 11.14 -10.14
N ARG A 225 -22.11 11.00 -11.12
CA ARG A 225 -20.97 11.92 -11.30
C ARG A 225 -21.37 13.37 -11.48
N GLU A 226 -22.52 13.65 -12.10
CA GLU A 226 -23.05 15.01 -12.24
C GLU A 226 -23.51 15.65 -10.91
N HIS A 227 -23.62 14.83 -9.85
CA HIS A 227 -24.21 15.22 -8.58
C HIS A 227 -23.32 14.89 -7.38
N MET A 228 -22.03 14.87 -7.57
CA MET A 228 -21.01 14.70 -6.51
C MET A 228 -19.98 15.82 -6.60
N SER A 229 -19.14 15.96 -5.57
CA SER A 229 -18.04 16.93 -5.55
C SER A 229 -17.06 16.69 -6.70
N ASP A 230 -16.54 17.74 -7.32
CA ASP A 230 -15.49 17.68 -8.35
C ASP A 230 -14.20 17.04 -7.83
N LYS A 231 -14.00 17.04 -6.52
CA LYS A 231 -12.87 16.42 -5.83
C LYS A 231 -13.07 14.95 -5.55
N ALA A 232 -14.30 14.44 -5.64
CA ALA A 232 -14.61 13.03 -5.47
C ALA A 232 -14.31 12.23 -6.74
N ARG A 233 -14.02 10.93 -6.57
CA ARG A 233 -13.82 9.98 -7.66
C ARG A 233 -14.51 8.66 -7.33
N ILE A 234 -15.02 8.01 -8.37
CA ILE A 234 -15.56 6.65 -8.27
C ILE A 234 -14.93 5.85 -9.40
N HIS A 235 -14.30 4.75 -9.05
CA HIS A 235 -13.72 3.80 -9.98
C HIS A 235 -14.37 2.44 -9.80
N TYR A 236 -14.34 1.59 -10.83
CA TYR A 236 -14.77 0.21 -10.70
C TYR A 236 -14.00 -0.71 -11.63
N ALA A 237 -14.00 -2.00 -11.27
CA ALA A 237 -13.54 -3.09 -12.11
C ALA A 237 -14.52 -4.25 -12.01
N ILE A 238 -14.93 -4.82 -13.15
CA ILE A 238 -15.71 -6.06 -13.17
C ILE A 238 -14.74 -7.19 -12.82
N THR A 239 -14.99 -7.85 -11.69
CA THR A 239 -14.13 -8.92 -11.16
C THR A 239 -14.62 -10.32 -11.57
N ASP A 240 -15.89 -10.44 -11.96
CA ASP A 240 -16.48 -11.65 -12.52
C ASP A 240 -17.65 -11.25 -13.43
N ALA A 241 -17.59 -11.59 -14.70
CA ALA A 241 -18.63 -11.33 -15.67
C ALA A 241 -19.65 -12.49 -15.78
N GLY A 242 -19.54 -13.54 -14.99
CA GLY A 242 -20.42 -14.69 -15.01
C GLY A 242 -20.11 -15.71 -16.10
N GLY A 243 -18.88 -15.70 -16.62
CA GLY A 243 -18.39 -16.57 -17.69
C GLY A 243 -18.26 -15.87 -19.03
N CYS A 244 -17.83 -16.62 -20.05
CA CYS A 244 -17.51 -16.11 -21.40
C CYS A 244 -18.49 -16.57 -22.50
N SER A 245 -19.58 -17.28 -22.15
CA SER A 245 -20.52 -17.85 -23.10
C SER A 245 -21.75 -16.94 -23.28
N PRO A 246 -21.88 -16.19 -24.40
CA PRO A 246 -22.94 -15.20 -24.60
C PRO A 246 -24.35 -15.80 -24.73
N ASN A 247 -24.45 -17.10 -24.95
CA ASN A 247 -25.70 -17.83 -25.04
C ASN A 247 -26.25 -18.32 -23.68
N VAL A 248 -25.61 -17.92 -22.57
CA VAL A 248 -26.05 -18.23 -21.22
C VAL A 248 -26.36 -16.92 -20.49
N VAL A 249 -27.56 -16.80 -19.90
CA VAL A 249 -27.89 -15.70 -18.97
C VAL A 249 -27.05 -15.88 -17.70
N GLN A 250 -26.26 -14.88 -17.32
CA GLN A 250 -25.30 -14.96 -16.24
C GLN A 250 -26.01 -14.94 -14.88
N ALA A 251 -25.96 -16.04 -14.14
CA ALA A 251 -26.54 -16.13 -12.81
C ALA A 251 -25.70 -15.48 -11.70
N LYS A 252 -24.45 -15.18 -11.97
CA LYS A 252 -23.53 -14.52 -11.03
C LYS A 252 -22.68 -13.53 -11.78
N ALA A 253 -22.47 -12.36 -11.20
CA ALA A 253 -21.47 -11.38 -11.65
C ALA A 253 -21.01 -10.54 -10.45
N SER A 254 -19.80 -10.02 -10.52
CA SER A 254 -19.27 -9.16 -9.44
C SER A 254 -18.48 -7.97 -9.96
N VAL A 255 -18.57 -6.89 -9.24
CA VAL A 255 -17.87 -5.62 -9.51
C VAL A 255 -17.28 -5.06 -8.22
N LEU A 256 -16.04 -4.61 -8.31
CA LEU A 256 -15.33 -3.94 -7.23
C LEU A 256 -15.37 -2.44 -7.47
N TYR A 257 -15.82 -1.69 -6.49
CA TYR A 257 -15.88 -0.23 -6.50
C TYR A 257 -14.88 0.38 -5.54
N MET A 258 -14.30 1.49 -5.95
CA MET A 258 -13.50 2.36 -5.10
C MET A 258 -14.07 3.78 -5.15
N VAL A 259 -14.50 4.28 -4.01
CA VAL A 259 -15.04 5.63 -3.81
C VAL A 259 -13.99 6.46 -3.10
N ARG A 260 -13.65 7.62 -3.65
CA ARG A 260 -12.65 8.54 -3.09
C ARG A 260 -13.24 9.93 -2.89
N SER A 261 -12.82 10.60 -1.81
CA SER A 261 -13.08 12.02 -1.57
C SER A 261 -11.98 12.62 -0.71
N ASN A 262 -11.93 13.97 -0.64
CA ASN A 262 -10.92 14.66 0.18
C ASN A 262 -11.08 14.37 1.69
N HIS A 263 -12.29 13.98 2.11
CA HIS A 263 -12.58 13.68 3.51
C HIS A 263 -13.34 12.38 3.64
N VAL A 264 -13.01 11.60 4.66
CA VAL A 264 -13.65 10.28 4.92
C VAL A 264 -15.16 10.39 5.10
N ALA A 265 -15.65 11.45 5.73
CA ALA A 265 -17.08 11.68 5.90
C ALA A 265 -17.82 11.80 4.56
N GLU A 266 -17.23 12.52 3.59
CA GLU A 266 -17.79 12.64 2.24
C GLU A 266 -17.73 11.32 1.48
N ALA A 267 -16.63 10.56 1.61
CA ALA A 267 -16.50 9.24 1.01
C ALA A 267 -17.58 8.28 1.52
N ILE A 268 -17.87 8.31 2.83
CA ILE A 268 -18.95 7.50 3.46
C ILE A 268 -20.32 7.87 2.89
N GLU A 269 -20.65 9.16 2.77
CA GLU A 269 -21.92 9.61 2.20
C GLU A 269 -22.05 9.25 0.72
N LEU A 270 -20.98 9.39 -0.04
CA LEU A 270 -20.97 9.01 -1.45
C LEU A 270 -21.11 7.49 -1.63
N GLN A 271 -20.45 6.70 -0.76
CA GLN A 271 -20.61 5.24 -0.73
C GLN A 271 -22.08 4.82 -0.52
N LYS A 272 -22.82 5.48 0.38
CA LYS A 272 -24.24 5.21 0.59
C LYS A 272 -25.08 5.49 -0.67
N ARG A 273 -24.68 6.45 -1.50
CA ARG A 273 -25.35 6.74 -2.77
C ARG A 273 -25.06 5.66 -3.81
N VAL A 274 -23.83 5.15 -3.86
CA VAL A 274 -23.45 4.00 -4.70
C VAL A 274 -24.24 2.74 -4.27
N ASP A 275 -24.41 2.51 -2.96
CA ASP A 275 -25.23 1.41 -2.44
C ASP A 275 -26.70 1.47 -2.93
N LYS A 276 -27.28 2.67 -2.98
CA LYS A 276 -28.64 2.86 -3.51
C LYS A 276 -28.74 2.56 -5.01
N ILE A 277 -27.69 2.87 -5.77
CA ILE A 277 -27.64 2.53 -7.20
C ILE A 277 -27.57 1.00 -7.37
N ALA A 278 -26.78 0.30 -6.55
CA ALA A 278 -26.76 -1.16 -6.56
C ALA A 278 -28.14 -1.77 -6.25
N GLN A 279 -28.86 -1.20 -5.25
CA GLN A 279 -30.24 -1.61 -4.94
C GLN A 279 -31.17 -1.38 -6.13
N GLY A 280 -31.09 -0.21 -6.79
CA GLY A 280 -31.88 0.09 -7.99
C GLY A 280 -31.59 -0.86 -9.15
N ALA A 281 -30.32 -1.18 -9.39
CA ALA A 281 -29.93 -2.13 -10.42
C ALA A 281 -30.48 -3.54 -10.16
N ALA A 282 -30.37 -4.02 -8.92
CA ALA A 282 -30.93 -5.31 -8.50
C ALA A 282 -32.46 -5.34 -8.68
N LEU A 283 -33.15 -4.27 -8.31
CA LEU A 283 -34.60 -4.16 -8.47
C LEU A 283 -35.02 -4.20 -9.95
N MET A 284 -34.31 -3.47 -10.83
CA MET A 284 -34.60 -3.41 -12.26
C MET A 284 -34.41 -4.75 -12.97
N THR A 285 -33.47 -5.55 -12.50
CA THR A 285 -33.12 -6.85 -13.09
C THR A 285 -33.76 -8.07 -12.38
N GLU A 286 -34.52 -7.81 -11.33
CA GLU A 286 -35.10 -8.85 -10.46
C GLU A 286 -34.02 -9.81 -9.91
N THR A 287 -32.83 -9.26 -9.62
CA THR A 287 -31.70 -9.98 -9.00
C THR A 287 -31.56 -9.61 -7.52
N THR A 288 -30.66 -10.30 -6.84
CA THR A 288 -30.23 -9.92 -5.48
C THR A 288 -28.72 -9.61 -5.49
N PHE A 289 -28.22 -8.97 -4.44
CA PHE A 289 -26.78 -8.77 -4.30
C PHE A 289 -26.29 -8.86 -2.85
N GLU A 290 -25.02 -9.21 -2.73
CA GLU A 290 -24.26 -9.13 -1.50
C GLU A 290 -23.27 -7.97 -1.61
N LYS A 291 -23.13 -7.21 -0.51
CA LYS A 291 -22.11 -6.17 -0.38
C LYS A 291 -21.04 -6.64 0.59
N LYS A 292 -19.79 -6.59 0.15
CA LYS A 292 -18.62 -6.87 0.99
C LYS A 292 -17.74 -5.63 1.05
N PHE A 293 -17.57 -5.07 2.26
CA PHE A 293 -16.51 -4.08 2.51
C PHE A 293 -15.16 -4.77 2.36
N ILE A 294 -14.25 -4.19 1.61
CA ILE A 294 -12.89 -4.70 1.41
C ILE A 294 -11.93 -3.94 2.32
N ASP A 295 -11.81 -2.64 2.11
CA ASP A 295 -10.99 -1.76 2.93
C ASP A 295 -11.51 -0.32 2.92
N GLY A 296 -10.87 0.54 3.73
CA GLY A 296 -11.14 1.97 3.75
C GLY A 296 -10.01 2.71 4.46
N LEU A 297 -9.64 3.84 3.89
CA LEU A 297 -8.58 4.73 4.37
C LEU A 297 -9.16 6.12 4.60
N SER A 298 -8.77 6.76 5.71
CA SER A 298 -9.05 8.17 5.94
C SER A 298 -8.09 9.05 5.13
N ASP A 299 -8.51 10.29 4.88
CA ASP A 299 -7.62 11.37 4.48
C ASP A 299 -6.53 11.57 5.54
N THR A 300 -5.32 11.94 5.09
CA THR A 300 -4.20 12.24 5.98
C THR A 300 -4.27 13.68 6.48
N ILE A 301 -3.71 13.91 7.66
CA ILE A 301 -3.57 15.24 8.27
C ILE A 301 -2.09 15.50 8.47
N SER A 302 -1.59 16.60 7.88
CA SER A 302 -0.19 17.01 8.02
C SER A 302 0.20 17.25 9.46
N ASN A 303 1.35 16.73 9.87
CA ASN A 303 1.97 17.03 11.15
C ASN A 303 3.17 17.98 10.95
N PHE A 304 2.88 19.25 10.71
CA PHE A 304 3.90 20.25 10.41
C PHE A 304 5.03 20.36 11.45
N ALA A 305 4.81 19.91 12.68
CA ALA A 305 5.85 19.90 13.70
C ALA A 305 6.89 18.79 13.42
N LEU A 306 6.44 17.56 13.17
CA LEU A 306 7.31 16.44 12.80
C LEU A 306 7.94 16.64 11.43
N GLU A 307 7.19 17.13 10.46
CA GLU A 307 7.68 17.42 9.09
C GLU A 307 8.87 18.39 9.14
N ARG A 308 8.80 19.47 9.94
CA ARG A 308 9.93 20.41 10.10
C ARG A 308 11.15 19.77 10.77
N VAL A 309 10.94 18.86 11.73
CA VAL A 309 12.04 18.12 12.36
C VAL A 309 12.71 17.20 11.35
N LEU A 310 11.92 16.50 10.55
CA LEU A 310 12.41 15.61 9.51
C LEU A 310 13.17 16.38 8.42
N TYR A 311 12.58 17.48 7.92
CA TYR A 311 13.21 18.35 6.92
C TYR A 311 14.56 18.89 7.39
N LYS A 312 14.65 19.36 8.65
CA LYS A 312 15.90 19.80 9.24
C LYS A 312 16.97 18.69 9.27
N ASN A 313 16.57 17.45 9.53
CA ASN A 313 17.50 16.33 9.49
C ASN A 313 17.95 16.02 8.04
N TYR A 314 17.08 16.17 7.04
CA TYR A 314 17.45 16.08 5.63
C TYR A 314 18.46 17.14 5.22
N GLU A 315 18.24 18.41 5.63
CA GLU A 315 19.21 19.48 5.38
C GLU A 315 20.58 19.20 6.01
N GLU A 316 20.61 18.65 7.24
CA GLU A 316 21.86 18.28 7.92
C GLU A 316 22.59 17.11 7.24
N LEU A 317 21.85 16.16 6.67
CA LEU A 317 22.38 14.99 6.01
C LEU A 317 22.85 15.32 4.58
N GLY A 318 22.09 16.16 3.89
CA GLY A 318 22.23 16.46 2.47
C GLY A 318 21.60 15.39 1.58
N VAL A 319 21.63 15.64 0.28
CA VAL A 319 21.16 14.69 -0.74
C VAL A 319 22.28 13.75 -1.17
N PRO A 320 21.97 12.49 -1.52
CA PRO A 320 22.97 11.56 -2.04
C PRO A 320 23.52 12.07 -3.39
N SER A 321 24.77 11.75 -3.67
CA SER A 321 25.36 11.93 -4.99
C SER A 321 25.34 10.61 -5.74
N TYR A 322 25.09 10.67 -7.03
CA TYR A 322 25.05 9.51 -7.91
C TYR A 322 26.25 9.53 -8.86
N THR A 323 26.76 8.36 -9.19
CA THR A 323 27.82 8.17 -10.19
C THR A 323 27.31 8.45 -11.60
N GLU A 324 28.21 8.60 -12.56
CA GLU A 324 27.86 8.74 -13.98
C GLU A 324 27.08 7.51 -14.49
N GLU A 325 27.46 6.31 -14.04
CA GLU A 325 26.80 5.05 -14.41
C GLU A 325 25.37 4.98 -13.88
N GLU A 326 25.14 5.33 -12.61
CA GLU A 326 23.80 5.39 -12.00
C GLU A 326 22.91 6.42 -12.68
N ASN A 327 23.45 7.60 -13.01
CA ASN A 327 22.73 8.62 -13.77
C ASN A 327 22.39 8.14 -15.18
N ALA A 328 23.32 7.49 -15.89
CA ALA A 328 23.06 6.94 -17.21
C ALA A 328 21.99 5.85 -17.20
N PHE A 329 21.98 4.99 -16.16
CA PHE A 329 20.93 4.00 -15.95
C PHE A 329 19.57 4.66 -15.74
N ALA A 330 19.48 5.67 -14.87
CA ALA A 330 18.23 6.39 -14.60
C ALA A 330 17.70 7.10 -15.85
N ASP A 331 18.57 7.73 -16.66
CA ASP A 331 18.19 8.37 -17.92
C ASP A 331 17.72 7.35 -18.97
N ALA A 332 18.39 6.20 -19.06
CA ALA A 332 17.96 5.13 -19.96
C ALA A 332 16.59 4.57 -19.57
N LEU A 333 16.33 4.38 -18.29
CA LEU A 333 15.04 3.94 -17.78
C LEU A 333 13.95 4.99 -18.05
N ALA A 334 14.21 6.26 -17.75
CA ALA A 334 13.25 7.36 -17.97
C ALA A 334 12.83 7.46 -19.44
N LYS A 335 13.74 7.24 -20.40
CA LYS A 335 13.42 7.24 -21.83
C LYS A 335 12.38 6.21 -22.24
N THR A 336 12.26 5.10 -21.52
CA THR A 336 11.31 4.03 -21.86
C THR A 336 9.85 4.45 -21.70
N TYR A 337 9.56 5.39 -20.80
CA TYR A 337 8.20 5.85 -20.51
C TYR A 337 7.99 7.36 -20.72
N LEU A 338 9.00 8.21 -20.56
CA LEU A 338 8.91 9.64 -20.83
C LEU A 338 9.21 9.99 -22.29
N GLY A 339 9.92 9.12 -23.03
CA GLY A 339 10.34 9.35 -24.42
C GLY A 339 11.49 10.34 -24.59
N ASN A 340 12.02 10.89 -23.49
CA ASN A 340 13.13 11.85 -23.46
C ASN A 340 13.94 11.66 -22.18
N ASP A 341 15.04 12.42 -22.07
CA ASP A 341 15.88 12.38 -20.89
C ASP A 341 15.11 12.86 -19.64
N ARG A 342 15.44 12.27 -18.50
CA ARG A 342 14.99 12.71 -17.19
C ARG A 342 15.38 14.18 -16.96
N VAL A 343 14.47 14.96 -16.35
CA VAL A 343 14.77 16.32 -15.88
C VAL A 343 14.98 16.27 -14.37
N PRO A 344 16.21 16.34 -13.88
CA PRO A 344 16.48 16.27 -12.43
C PRO A 344 15.77 17.38 -11.65
N GLY A 345 15.14 17.04 -10.53
CA GLY A 345 14.48 18.00 -9.66
C GLY A 345 13.13 18.54 -10.15
N VAL A 346 12.58 17.95 -11.20
CA VAL A 346 11.20 18.20 -11.65
C VAL A 346 10.41 16.91 -11.46
N ALA A 347 9.44 16.96 -10.56
CA ALA A 347 8.47 15.89 -10.34
C ALA A 347 7.36 15.93 -11.40
#